data_beeb238272affed03041da952066301e
#
_entry.id   beeb238272affed03041da952066301e
#
_cell.length_a   1.000
_cell.length_b   1.000
_cell.length_c   1.000
_cell.angle_alpha   90.00
_cell.angle_beta   90.00
_cell.angle_gamma   90.00
#
_symmetry.space_group_name_H-M   'P 1'
#
loop_
_entity.id
_entity.type
_entity.pdbx_description
1 polymer ?
#
loop_
_entity_poly.entity_id
_entity_poly.type
_entity_poly.pdbx_seq_one_letter_code
_entity_poly.pdbx_strand_id
1 'polypeptide(L)'
;SKDTCADMASAFKQLCDGTRLQIFWLLCHSEECVLNISAAVGMSAPAVSHHLRCLKDAGLITGSRHGKEVHYHIASTTQAALLHHFVDSYLHTSCPGEFDSQGISHAQSEHFQHESCSCGCSHSDNK
;
A
#
# COMPACT_ATOMS: atom_id res chain seq x y z
N SER A 1 -7.76 15.45 19.44
CA SER A 1 -8.45 14.78 20.53
C SER A 1 -7.72 13.50 20.94
N LYS A 2 -8.08 12.96 22.08
CA LYS A 2 -7.48 11.72 22.58
C LYS A 2 -7.75 10.54 21.65
N ASP A 3 -8.93 10.48 21.07
CA ASP A 3 -9.31 9.43 20.12
C ASP A 3 -8.51 9.53 18.84
N THR A 4 -8.29 10.72 18.33
CA THR A 4 -7.46 10.96 17.14
C THR A 4 -6.00 10.50 17.35
N CYS A 5 -5.44 10.74 18.54
CA CYS A 5 -4.10 10.26 18.88
C CYS A 5 -4.05 8.73 18.96
N ALA A 6 -5.09 8.11 19.50
CA ALA A 6 -5.18 6.65 19.58
C ALA A 6 -5.28 6.02 18.18
N ASP A 7 -6.08 6.60 17.31
CA ASP A 7 -6.20 6.14 15.91
C ASP A 7 -4.88 6.27 15.16
N MET A 8 -4.19 7.40 15.32
CA MET A 8 -2.87 7.61 14.72
C MET A 8 -1.84 6.61 15.25
N ALA A 9 -1.82 6.40 16.57
CA ALA A 9 -0.92 5.44 17.19
C ALA A 9 -1.18 4.01 16.69
N SER A 10 -2.45 3.64 16.51
CA SER A 10 -2.84 2.35 15.93
C SER A 10 -2.33 2.18 14.51
N ALA A 11 -2.47 3.21 13.67
CA ALA A 11 -1.94 3.19 12.30
C ALA A 11 -0.42 3.02 12.27
N PHE A 12 0.32 3.78 13.07
CA PHE A 12 1.76 3.64 13.18
C PHE A 12 2.18 2.26 13.70
N LYS A 13 1.43 1.72 14.65
CA LYS A 13 1.69 0.37 15.17
C LYS A 13 1.63 -0.68 14.07
N GLN A 14 0.67 -0.56 13.13
CA GLN A 14 0.57 -1.49 12.02
C GLN A 14 1.76 -1.38 11.06
N LEU A 15 2.35 -0.23 10.93
CA LEU A 15 3.50 0.02 10.07
C LEU A 15 4.86 -0.24 10.76
N CYS A 16 4.87 -0.70 12.00
CA CYS A 16 6.11 -1.07 12.71
C CYS A 16 6.67 -2.44 12.28
N ASP A 17 5.95 -3.21 11.51
CA ASP A 17 6.42 -4.46 10.90
C ASP A 17 6.95 -4.16 9.49
N GLY A 18 8.19 -4.58 9.20
CA GLY A 18 8.83 -4.26 7.92
C GLY A 18 8.11 -4.83 6.70
N THR A 19 7.61 -6.06 6.80
CA THR A 19 6.84 -6.68 5.71
C THR A 19 5.51 -5.97 5.50
N ARG A 20 4.84 -5.63 6.58
CA ARG A 20 3.56 -4.90 6.52
C ARG A 20 3.73 -3.52 5.94
N LEU A 21 4.80 -2.83 6.31
CA LEU A 21 5.17 -1.55 5.72
C LEU A 21 5.42 -1.68 4.21
N GLN A 22 6.13 -2.72 3.80
CA GLN A 22 6.39 -3.00 2.39
C GLN A 22 5.08 -3.25 1.60
N ILE A 23 4.16 -4.02 2.18
CA ILE A 23 2.84 -4.26 1.58
C ILE A 23 2.06 -2.95 1.47
N PHE A 24 2.03 -2.14 2.51
CA PHE A 24 1.37 -0.84 2.49
C PHE A 24 1.93 0.05 1.38
N TRP A 25 3.25 0.16 1.29
CA TRP A 25 3.92 0.95 0.26
C TRP A 25 3.61 0.45 -1.15
N LEU A 26 3.62 -0.87 -1.38
CA LEU A 26 3.22 -1.47 -2.65
C LEU A 26 1.79 -1.05 -3.04
N LEU A 27 0.85 -1.12 -2.10
CA LEU A 27 -0.56 -0.79 -2.34
C LEU A 27 -0.82 0.71 -2.46
N CYS A 28 0.10 1.54 -2.03
CA CYS A 28 0.06 2.98 -2.31
C CYS A 28 0.24 3.28 -3.80
N HIS A 29 0.95 2.43 -4.52
CA HIS A 29 1.35 2.65 -5.91
C HIS A 29 0.64 1.74 -6.91
N SER A 30 -0.02 0.68 -6.44
CA SER A 30 -0.71 -0.27 -7.31
C SER A 30 -1.86 -0.95 -6.59
N GLU A 31 -2.81 -1.44 -7.36
CA GLU A 31 -3.89 -2.31 -6.88
C GLU A 31 -3.50 -3.76 -7.14
N GLU A 32 -3.49 -4.60 -6.11
CA GLU A 32 -2.94 -5.94 -6.19
C GLU A 32 -3.80 -6.98 -5.46
N CYS A 33 -3.83 -8.20 -6.00
CA CYS A 33 -4.41 -9.35 -5.32
C CYS A 33 -3.41 -10.02 -4.37
N VAL A 34 -3.89 -10.92 -3.51
CA VAL A 34 -3.06 -11.62 -2.52
C VAL A 34 -1.89 -12.35 -3.16
N LEU A 35 -2.10 -13.03 -4.29
CA LEU A 35 -1.03 -13.79 -4.95
C LEU A 35 0.09 -12.91 -5.47
N ASN A 36 -0.25 -11.76 -6.03
CA ASN A 36 0.75 -10.80 -6.48
C ASN A 36 1.54 -10.20 -5.32
N ILE A 37 0.85 -9.85 -4.25
CA ILE A 37 1.50 -9.35 -3.03
C ILE A 37 2.44 -10.41 -2.47
N SER A 38 1.99 -11.65 -2.39
CA SER A 38 2.80 -12.79 -1.92
C SER A 38 4.08 -12.96 -2.73
N ALA A 39 3.97 -12.88 -4.05
CA ALA A 39 5.12 -12.93 -4.93
C ALA A 39 6.08 -11.75 -4.71
N ALA A 40 5.53 -10.55 -4.57
CA ALA A 40 6.32 -9.32 -4.40
C ALA A 40 7.10 -9.30 -3.08
N VAL A 41 6.50 -9.78 -1.98
CA VAL A 41 7.14 -9.73 -0.66
C VAL A 41 7.79 -11.05 -0.23
N GLY A 42 7.65 -12.10 -1.04
CA GLY A 42 8.27 -13.40 -0.76
C GLY A 42 7.70 -14.13 0.44
N MET A 43 6.39 -13.98 0.70
CA MET A 43 5.70 -14.62 1.81
C MET A 43 4.52 -15.47 1.33
N SER A 44 4.07 -16.38 2.19
CA SER A 44 2.90 -17.20 1.90
C SER A 44 1.60 -16.38 1.85
N ALA A 45 0.62 -16.84 1.09
CA ALA A 45 -0.69 -16.19 1.00
C ALA A 45 -1.38 -16.05 2.37
N PRO A 46 -1.37 -17.05 3.27
CA PRO A 46 -1.93 -16.89 4.61
C PRO A 46 -1.26 -15.78 5.43
N ALA A 47 0.08 -15.66 5.36
CA ALA A 47 0.81 -14.61 6.05
C ALA A 47 0.47 -13.22 5.49
N VAL A 48 0.42 -13.09 4.17
CA VAL A 48 0.00 -11.85 3.49
C VAL A 48 -1.43 -11.48 3.88
N SER A 49 -2.34 -12.45 3.88
CA SER A 49 -3.74 -12.22 4.27
C SER A 49 -3.85 -11.69 5.70
N HIS A 50 -3.01 -12.17 6.61
CA HIS A 50 -2.95 -11.64 7.98
C HIS A 50 -2.50 -10.17 8.00
N HIS A 51 -1.45 -9.83 7.28
CA HIS A 51 -0.99 -8.44 7.17
C HIS A 51 -2.03 -7.52 6.55
N LEU A 52 -2.71 -7.98 5.50
CA LEU A 52 -3.78 -7.24 4.84
C LEU A 52 -4.94 -6.97 5.79
N ARG A 53 -5.32 -7.95 6.62
CA ARG A 53 -6.35 -7.77 7.63
C ARG A 53 -5.97 -6.68 8.63
N CYS A 54 -4.74 -6.70 9.14
CA CYS A 54 -4.25 -5.69 10.06
C CYS A 54 -4.30 -4.28 9.46
N LEU A 55 -3.85 -4.13 8.21
CA LEU A 55 -3.86 -2.86 7.50
C LEU A 55 -5.29 -2.37 7.23
N LYS A 56 -6.18 -3.29 6.86
CA LYS A 56 -7.59 -2.98 6.61
C LYS A 56 -8.31 -2.56 7.88
N ASP A 57 -8.08 -3.27 8.98
CA ASP A 57 -8.68 -2.95 10.29
C ASP A 57 -8.21 -1.58 10.81
N ALA A 58 -6.99 -1.19 10.49
CA ALA A 58 -6.45 0.13 10.79
C ALA A 58 -6.93 1.24 9.83
N GLY A 59 -7.73 0.91 8.83
CA GLY A 59 -8.25 1.88 7.86
C GLY A 59 -7.23 2.39 6.84
N LEU A 60 -6.13 1.68 6.66
CA LEU A 60 -5.04 2.10 5.76
C LEU A 60 -5.21 1.61 4.33
N ILE A 61 -5.89 0.49 4.15
CA ILE A 61 -6.18 -0.09 2.84
C ILE A 61 -7.64 -0.48 2.74
N THR A 62 -8.11 -0.66 1.51
CA THR A 62 -9.42 -1.20 1.18
C THR A 62 -9.30 -2.33 0.19
N GLY A 63 -10.30 -3.22 0.19
CA GLY A 63 -10.40 -4.31 -0.76
C GLY A 63 -11.62 -4.15 -1.65
N SER A 64 -11.45 -4.41 -2.94
CA SER A 64 -12.54 -4.43 -3.92
C SER A 64 -12.64 -5.82 -4.54
N ARG A 65 -13.85 -6.36 -4.59
CA ARG A 65 -14.06 -7.69 -5.18
C ARG A 65 -14.15 -7.60 -6.69
N HIS A 66 -13.32 -8.39 -7.35
CA HIS A 66 -13.30 -8.54 -8.81
C HIS A 66 -13.48 -10.03 -9.15
N GLY A 67 -14.72 -10.44 -9.40
CA GLY A 67 -15.04 -11.84 -9.63
C GLY A 67 -14.80 -12.69 -8.38
N LYS A 68 -13.86 -13.64 -8.46
CA LYS A 68 -13.48 -14.54 -7.36
C LYS A 68 -12.37 -13.98 -6.49
N GLU A 69 -11.76 -12.87 -6.88
CA GLU A 69 -10.59 -12.30 -6.23
C GLU A 69 -10.89 -10.98 -5.57
N VAL A 70 -10.09 -10.64 -4.58
CA VAL A 70 -10.12 -9.34 -3.93
C VAL A 70 -8.84 -8.61 -4.30
N HIS A 71 -8.97 -7.39 -4.80
CA HIS A 71 -7.88 -6.48 -5.07
C HIS A 71 -7.81 -5.43 -3.98
N TYR A 72 -6.62 -5.22 -3.48
CA TYR A 72 -6.36 -4.28 -2.38
C TYR A 72 -5.64 -3.04 -2.90
N HIS A 73 -5.97 -1.91 -2.33
CA HIS A 73 -5.35 -0.62 -2.63
C HIS A 73 -5.38 0.28 -1.39
N ILE A 74 -4.63 1.37 -1.43
CA ILE A 74 -4.65 2.35 -0.35
C ILE A 74 -6.06 2.89 -0.13
N ALA A 75 -6.44 3.11 1.13
CA ALA A 75 -7.72 3.70 1.47
C ALA A 75 -7.78 5.17 1.05
N SER A 76 -8.98 5.61 0.64
CA SER A 76 -9.23 7.00 0.24
C SER A 76 -9.49 7.90 1.47
N THR A 77 -8.63 7.83 2.46
CA THR A 77 -8.70 8.64 3.68
C THR A 77 -7.53 9.61 3.74
N THR A 78 -7.72 10.73 4.43
CA THR A 78 -6.65 11.70 4.65
C THR A 78 -5.48 11.07 5.41
N GLN A 79 -5.77 10.23 6.39
CA GLN A 79 -4.76 9.54 7.19
C GLN A 79 -3.89 8.62 6.32
N ALA A 80 -4.50 7.82 5.46
CA ALA A 80 -3.78 6.94 4.55
C ALA A 80 -2.91 7.75 3.56
N ALA A 81 -3.44 8.84 3.03
CA ALA A 81 -2.70 9.73 2.13
C ALA A 81 -1.49 10.39 2.81
N LEU A 82 -1.63 10.83 4.06
CA LEU A 82 -0.53 11.40 4.84
C LEU A 82 0.56 10.38 5.13
N LEU A 83 0.19 9.15 5.48
CA LEU A 83 1.14 8.07 5.71
C LEU A 83 1.85 7.66 4.42
N HIS A 84 1.13 7.59 3.31
CA HIS A 84 1.72 7.37 1.99
C HIS A 84 2.78 8.43 1.69
N HIS A 85 2.44 9.69 1.85
CA HIS A 85 3.37 10.79 1.62
C HIS A 85 4.59 10.70 2.54
N PHE A 86 4.39 10.37 3.81
CA PHE A 86 5.49 10.19 4.77
C PHE A 86 6.42 9.06 4.34
N VAL A 87 5.89 7.90 3.97
CA VAL A 87 6.69 6.74 3.54
C VAL A 87 7.48 7.05 2.27
N ASP A 88 6.84 7.66 1.27
CA ASP A 88 7.51 8.07 0.03
C ASP A 88 8.64 9.06 0.32
N SER A 89 8.40 10.04 1.18
CA SER A 89 9.41 11.02 1.55
C SER A 89 10.59 10.38 2.28
N TYR A 90 10.33 9.44 3.16
CA TYR A 90 11.37 8.72 3.89
C TYR A 90 12.20 7.84 2.97
N LEU A 91 11.57 7.14 2.03
CA LEU A 91 12.24 6.27 1.07
C LEU A 91 12.82 7.02 -0.13
N HIS A 92 12.70 8.35 -0.16
CA HIS A 92 13.11 9.19 -1.30
C HIS A 92 12.44 8.79 -2.61
N THR A 93 11.20 8.34 -2.53
CA THR A 93 10.37 8.02 -3.69
C THR A 93 9.37 9.15 -3.92
N SER A 94 8.97 9.35 -5.15
CA SER A 94 7.95 10.33 -5.51
C SER A 94 6.90 9.67 -6.37
N CYS A 95 5.64 9.89 -6.00
CA CYS A 95 4.54 9.52 -6.88
C CYS A 95 4.38 10.58 -7.97
N PRO A 96 4.22 10.19 -9.25
CA PRO A 96 3.92 11.14 -10.31
C PRO A 96 2.63 11.90 -10.00
N GLY A 97 2.71 13.21 -9.86
CA GLY A 97 1.55 14.09 -9.64
C GLY A 97 1.33 14.59 -8.23
N GLU A 98 2.07 14.11 -7.24
CA GLU A 98 1.98 14.63 -5.88
C GLU A 98 3.27 15.34 -5.47
N PHE A 99 3.14 16.59 -5.17
CA PHE A 99 4.08 17.43 -4.43
C PHE A 99 5.41 17.76 -5.09
N ASP A 100 5.36 18.64 -6.09
CA ASP A 100 6.54 19.35 -6.57
C ASP A 100 6.60 20.78 -6.01
N SER A 101 6.41 20.93 -4.73
CA SER A 101 6.43 22.28 -4.13
C SER A 101 7.73 22.66 -3.46
N GLN A 102 8.75 21.81 -3.46
CA GLN A 102 10.01 22.15 -2.77
C GLN A 102 11.30 21.64 -3.39
N GLY A 103 11.43 21.52 -4.68
CA GLY A 103 12.73 21.46 -5.34
C GLY A 103 13.78 20.51 -4.74
N ILE A 104 13.35 19.42 -4.12
CA ILE A 104 14.26 18.41 -3.62
C ILE A 104 14.62 17.51 -4.79
N SER A 105 15.86 17.60 -5.23
CA SER A 105 16.40 16.75 -6.26
C SER A 105 16.37 15.28 -5.81
N HIS A 106 15.59 14.48 -6.48
CA HIS A 106 15.45 13.07 -6.18
C HIS A 106 16.58 12.26 -6.80
N ALA A 107 17.29 11.53 -5.95
CA ALA A 107 18.09 10.42 -6.43
C ALA A 107 17.16 9.35 -7.01
N GLN A 108 17.56 8.77 -8.12
CA GLN A 108 16.80 7.77 -8.86
C GLN A 108 16.31 6.66 -7.93
N SER A 109 15.02 6.57 -7.73
CA SER A 109 14.41 5.41 -7.10
C SER A 109 14.39 4.27 -8.10
N GLU A 110 14.88 3.12 -7.68
CA GLU A 110 14.64 1.90 -8.41
C GLU A 110 13.13 1.66 -8.44
N HIS A 111 12.56 1.71 -9.63
CA HIS A 111 11.15 1.43 -9.82
C HIS A 111 10.81 0.03 -9.35
N PHE A 112 9.88 -0.05 -8.45
CA PHE A 112 9.15 -1.28 -8.25
C PHE A 112 8.47 -1.59 -9.59
N GLN A 113 9.04 -2.54 -10.35
CA GLN A 113 8.45 -2.90 -11.64
C GLN A 113 7.12 -3.58 -11.36
N HIS A 114 6.08 -2.98 -11.88
CA HIS A 114 4.75 -3.56 -11.91
C HIS A 114 4.80 -4.77 -12.84
N GLU A 115 5.09 -5.93 -12.26
CA GLU A 115 4.91 -7.15 -13.00
C GLU A 115 3.41 -7.43 -13.14
N SER A 116 3.01 -7.82 -14.33
CA SER A 116 1.64 -8.19 -14.62
C SER A 116 1.14 -9.27 -13.66
N CYS A 117 -0.11 -9.16 -13.27
CA CYS A 117 -0.74 -10.07 -12.34
C CYS A 117 -0.55 -11.53 -12.75
N SER A 118 0.22 -12.28 -11.96
CA SER A 118 0.51 -13.69 -12.24
C SER A 118 -0.62 -14.65 -11.84
N CYS A 119 -1.66 -14.15 -11.20
CA CYS A 119 -2.77 -14.95 -10.69
C CYS A 119 -3.93 -15.10 -11.69
N GLY A 120 -3.80 -14.60 -12.92
CA GLY A 120 -4.88 -14.59 -13.89
C GLY A 120 -5.99 -13.59 -13.58
N CYS A 121 -5.76 -12.70 -12.61
CA CYS A 121 -6.62 -11.54 -12.43
C CYS A 121 -6.52 -10.72 -13.70
N SER A 122 -7.56 -10.73 -14.50
CA SER A 122 -7.62 -9.79 -15.59
C SER A 122 -7.68 -8.41 -14.96
N HIS A 123 -6.65 -7.61 -15.15
CA HIS A 123 -6.82 -6.17 -15.08
C HIS A 123 -7.81 -5.84 -16.19
N SER A 124 -9.08 -6.10 -15.94
CA SER A 124 -10.08 -5.54 -16.79
C SER A 124 -10.03 -4.05 -16.50
N ASP A 125 -9.43 -3.32 -17.41
CA ASP A 125 -9.69 -1.91 -17.56
C ASP A 125 -11.18 -1.72 -17.79
N ASN A 126 -11.93 -1.96 -16.77
CA ASN A 126 -13.35 -1.66 -16.78
C ASN A 126 -13.47 -0.21 -16.38
N LYS A 127 -13.32 0.55 -17.37
CA LYS A 127 -13.75 1.93 -17.34
C LYS A 127 -15.27 2.00 -17.20
#